data_c5b507e3eb2a4021eda7f8d2a7b1c821
#
_entry.id   c5b507e3eb2a4021eda7f8d2a7b1c821
#
_cell.length_a   1.000
_cell.length_b   1.000
_cell.length_c   1.000
_cell.angle_alpha   90.00
_cell.angle_beta   90.00
_cell.angle_gamma   90.00
#
_symmetry.space_group_name_H-M   'P 1'
#
loop_
_entity.id
_entity.type
_entity.pdbx_description
1 polymer ?
#
loop_
_entity_poly.entity_id
_entity_poly.type
_entity_poly.pdbx_seq_one_letter_code
_entity_poly.pdbx_strand_id
1 'polypeptide(L)' 'MAKKRLDVLLFEKGLCPSRERAKTAIMEGIVYIAGQKAGKAGDMVDEN' A
#
# COMPACT_ATOMS: atom_id res chain seq x y z
N MET A 1 -16.35 -0.44 3.90
CA MET A 1 -16.08 -0.86 2.55
C MET A 1 -15.50 0.22 1.66
N ALA A 2 -14.87 1.19 2.23
CA ALA A 2 -14.16 2.20 1.47
C ALA A 2 -12.86 1.62 0.95
N LYS A 3 -12.52 1.98 -0.28
CA LYS A 3 -11.26 1.57 -0.87
C LYS A 3 -10.35 2.77 -1.00
N LYS A 4 -9.08 2.55 -0.81
CA LYS A 4 -8.06 3.58 -0.95
C LYS A 4 -6.92 3.06 -1.79
N ARG A 5 -6.17 3.98 -2.37
CA ARG A 5 -4.94 3.61 -3.07
C ARG A 5 -3.98 3.00 -2.05
N LEU A 6 -3.29 1.98 -2.47
CA LEU A 6 -2.41 1.25 -1.58
C LEU A 6 -1.30 2.13 -0.99
N ASP A 7 -0.70 2.99 -1.81
CA ASP A 7 0.35 3.89 -1.34
C ASP A 7 -0.17 4.85 -0.29
N VAL A 8 -1.37 5.38 -0.49
CA VAL A 8 -2.00 6.29 0.48
C VAL A 8 -2.30 5.55 1.77
N LEU A 9 -2.83 4.34 1.64
CA LEU A 9 -3.20 3.54 2.80
C LEU A 9 -2.00 3.22 3.68
N LEU A 10 -0.89 2.84 3.07
CA LEU A 10 0.34 2.54 3.81
C LEU A 10 0.84 3.77 4.56
N PHE A 11 0.73 4.93 3.94
CA PHE A 11 1.14 6.18 4.57
C PHE A 11 0.21 6.51 5.74
N GLU A 12 -1.09 6.41 5.53
CA GLU A 12 -2.06 6.76 6.57
C GLU A 12 -1.99 5.84 7.79
N LYS A 13 -1.66 4.58 7.57
CA LYS A 13 -1.51 3.63 8.67
C LYS A 13 -0.19 3.76 9.41
N GLY A 14 0.68 4.65 8.95
CA GLY A 14 1.97 4.85 9.58
C GLY A 14 3.00 3.78 9.27
N LEU A 15 2.73 2.94 8.28
CA LEU A 15 3.66 1.89 7.90
C LEU A 15 4.82 2.41 7.07
N CYS A 16 4.60 3.54 6.40
CA CYS A 16 5.63 4.18 5.58
C CYS A 16 5.66 5.67 5.92
N PRO A 17 6.84 6.31 5.92
CA PRO A 17 6.96 7.72 6.30
C PRO A 17 6.40 8.69 5.25
N SER A 18 6.21 8.23 4.03
CA SER A 18 5.65 9.07 2.96
C SER A 18 5.04 8.18 1.90
N ARG A 19 4.24 8.80 1.01
CA ARG A 19 3.64 8.05 -0.10
C ARG A 19 4.70 7.56 -1.07
N GLU A 20 5.74 8.34 -1.27
CA GLU A 20 6.83 7.91 -2.14
C GLU A 20 7.52 6.67 -1.60
N ARG A 21 7.73 6.64 -0.29
CA ARG A 21 8.29 5.44 0.35
C ARG A 21 7.37 4.25 0.21
N ALA A 22 6.06 4.50 0.30
CA ALA A 22 5.09 3.44 0.10
C ALA A 22 5.17 2.88 -1.32
N LYS A 23 5.27 3.75 -2.32
CA LYS A 23 5.44 3.30 -3.69
C LYS A 23 6.69 2.47 -3.86
N THR A 24 7.79 2.92 -3.30
CA THR A 24 9.05 2.20 -3.39
C THR A 24 8.94 0.82 -2.76
N ALA A 25 8.32 0.74 -1.59
CA ALA A 25 8.14 -0.54 -0.90
C ALA A 25 7.31 -1.51 -1.75
N ILE A 26 6.27 -1.00 -2.39
CA ILE A 26 5.42 -1.83 -3.24
C ILE A 26 6.22 -2.31 -4.45
N MET A 27 7.00 -1.44 -5.05
CA MET A 27 7.81 -1.80 -6.21
C MET A 27 8.88 -2.84 -5.86
N GLU A 28 9.40 -2.78 -4.64
CA GLU A 28 10.39 -3.74 -4.17
C GLU A 28 9.78 -5.08 -3.82
N GLY A 29 8.46 -5.15 -3.77
CA GLY A 29 7.78 -6.40 -3.51
C GLY A 29 7.77 -6.84 -2.06
N ILE A 30 7.94 -5.90 -1.14
CA ILE A 30 7.96 -6.21 0.29
C ILE A 30 6.61 -5.95 0.97
N VAL A 31 5.62 -5.52 0.22
CA VAL A 31 4.28 -5.23 0.75
C VAL A 31 3.33 -6.35 0.39
N TYR A 32 2.66 -6.91 1.39
CA TYR A 32 1.70 -7.99 1.20
C TYR A 32 0.35 -7.57 1.75
N ILE A 33 -0.72 -7.97 1.07
CA ILE A 33 -2.10 -7.71 1.46
C ILE A 33 -2.82 -9.04 1.50
N ALA A 34 -3.34 -9.39 2.68
CA ALA A 34 -4.06 -10.65 2.85
C ALA A 34 -3.26 -11.85 2.35
N GLY A 35 -1.95 -11.83 2.58
CA GLY A 35 -1.06 -12.91 2.19
C GLY A 35 -0.62 -12.87 0.74
N GLN A 36 -1.06 -11.87 -0.02
CA GLN A 36 -0.69 -11.73 -1.43
C GLN A 36 0.20 -10.52 -1.62
N LYS A 37 1.19 -10.67 -2.47
CA LYS A 37 2.10 -9.58 -2.79
C LYS A 37 1.36 -8.47 -3.50
N ALA A 38 1.57 -7.24 -3.04
CA ALA A 38 0.95 -6.08 -3.65
C ALA A 38 1.47 -5.88 -5.07
N GLY A 39 0.58 -5.56 -6.00
CA GLY A 39 0.97 -5.39 -7.40
C GLY A 39 1.46 -4.00 -7.72
N LYS A 40 0.63 -2.99 -7.49
CA LYS A 40 0.95 -1.62 -7.88
C LYS A 40 0.53 -0.65 -6.80
N ALA A 41 1.27 0.47 -6.73
CA ALA A 41 0.98 1.51 -5.74
C ALA A 41 -0.41 2.10 -5.92
N GLY A 42 -0.89 2.15 -7.17
CA GLY A 42 -2.20 2.71 -7.47
C GLY A 42 -3.36 1.75 -7.31
N ASP A 43 -3.11 0.50 -6.91
CA ASP A 43 -4.18 -0.45 -6.71
C ASP A 43 -5.10 0.01 -5.58
N MET A 44 -6.40 -0.20 -5.79
CA MET A 44 -7.39 0.13 -4.78
C MET A 44 -7.62 -1.07 -3.90
N VAL A 45 -7.51 -0.87 -2.60
CA VAL A 45 -7.67 -1.94 -1.63
C VAL A 45 -8.58 -1.48 -0.51
N ASP A 46 -9.19 -2.45 0.17
CA ASP A 46 -10.00 -2.16 1.34
C ASP A 46 -9.12 -1.60 2.44
N GLU A 47 -9.59 -0.55 3.09
CA GLU A 47 -8.81 0.05 4.16
C GLU A 47 -8.84 -0.73 5.47
N ASN A 48 -9.59 -1.79 5.51
CA ASN A 48 -9.64 -2.67 6.68
C ASN A 48 -8.56 -3.73 6.64
#